data_1b3a75afe30c64ba20ebe9c6306d3bdd
#
_entry.id   1b3a75afe30c64ba20ebe9c6306d3bdd
#
_cell.length_a   1.000
_cell.length_b   1.000
_cell.length_c   1.000
_cell.angle_alpha   90.00
_cell.angle_beta   90.00
_cell.angle_gamma   90.00
#
_symmetry.space_group_name_H-M   'P 1'
#
loop_
_entity.id
_entity.type
_entity.pdbx_description
1 polymer ?
#
loop_
_entity_poly.entity_id
_entity_poly.type
_entity_poly.pdbx_seq_one_letter_code
_entity_poly.pdbx_strand_id
1 'polypeptide(L)'
;MELQSQLKGLAEKVDQLKDKIDTEESTKHAFTLPFINILGYDTFNPTEVVPEFTADLGLKKGEKVDYAIFQNGNPILIVECKHWKQNLDVHNSQLFRYFHVTKTRFALLTNGIQYRFYTDLEETNKMDEKPFLEFDITKLKESTVKEIEKFHKSKFDVSSIVDNASNLKYTREIKSLIDQEIAEPSQDFVKLFANKAYSGRLTSKVMEEFTEIVNKAFNQIISEKV
;
A
#
# COMPACT_ATOMS: atom_id res chain seq x y z
N MET A 1 -0.69 -10.03 19.41
CA MET A 1 -0.99 -9.03 20.48
C MET A 1 0.14 -8.00 20.63
N GLU A 2 1.41 -8.40 20.65
CA GLU A 2 2.54 -7.47 20.83
C GLU A 2 2.69 -6.46 19.68
N LEU A 3 2.76 -6.91 18.44
CA LEU A 3 2.88 -6.05 17.27
C LEU A 3 1.74 -5.02 17.17
N GLN A 4 0.50 -5.45 17.37
CA GLN A 4 -0.66 -4.56 17.34
C GLN A 4 -0.59 -3.47 18.41
N SER A 5 -0.14 -3.80 19.61
CA SER A 5 0.04 -2.85 20.70
C SER A 5 1.14 -1.84 20.39
N GLN A 6 2.27 -2.29 19.81
CA GLN A 6 3.38 -1.42 19.40
C GLN A 6 2.98 -0.47 18.27
N LEU A 7 2.26 -0.96 17.26
CA LEU A 7 1.74 -0.12 16.16
C LEU A 7 0.73 0.92 16.68
N LYS A 8 -0.12 0.55 17.65
CA LYS A 8 -1.01 1.50 18.31
C LYS A 8 -0.25 2.58 19.07
N GLY A 9 0.80 2.20 19.81
CA GLY A 9 1.68 3.16 20.48
C GLY A 9 2.37 4.13 19.52
N LEU A 10 2.78 3.64 18.33
CA LEU A 10 3.32 4.50 17.28
C LEU A 10 2.25 5.47 16.72
N ALA A 11 1.02 5.02 16.52
CA ALA A 11 -0.09 5.87 16.09
C ALA A 11 -0.36 7.00 17.09
N GLU A 12 -0.41 6.69 18.38
CA GLU A 12 -0.55 7.67 19.46
C GLU A 12 0.61 8.69 19.48
N LYS A 13 1.84 8.21 19.26
CA LYS A 13 3.03 9.06 19.13
C LYS A 13 2.94 10.00 17.92
N VAL A 14 2.45 9.52 16.78
CA VAL A 14 2.22 10.35 15.59
C VAL A 14 1.23 11.49 15.92
N ASP A 15 0.11 11.19 16.53
CA ASP A 15 -0.89 12.20 16.88
C ASP A 15 -0.38 13.26 17.87
N GLN A 16 0.51 12.88 18.78
CA GLN A 16 1.10 13.80 19.77
C GLN A 16 2.22 14.68 19.21
N LEU A 17 2.97 14.19 18.22
CA LEU A 17 4.23 14.82 17.82
C LEU A 17 4.21 15.41 16.39
N LYS A 18 3.30 14.98 15.49
CA LYS A 18 3.31 15.40 14.07
C LYS A 18 3.41 16.92 13.90
N ASP A 19 2.64 17.69 14.68
CA ASP A 19 2.62 19.15 14.59
C ASP A 19 3.87 19.85 15.18
N LYS A 20 4.78 19.07 15.79
CA LYS A 20 6.06 19.54 16.34
C LYS A 20 7.25 19.13 15.47
N ILE A 21 6.99 18.50 14.33
CA ILE A 21 8.01 18.01 13.42
C ILE A 21 8.03 18.89 12.17
N ASP A 22 9.18 19.52 11.92
CA ASP A 22 9.36 20.53 10.87
C ASP A 22 10.20 20.02 9.69
N THR A 23 10.88 18.88 9.81
CA THR A 23 11.78 18.37 8.78
C THR A 23 11.49 16.91 8.42
N GLU A 24 11.90 16.52 7.22
CA GLU A 24 11.86 15.13 6.78
C GLU A 24 12.72 14.24 7.68
N GLU A 25 13.89 14.72 8.10
CA GLU A 25 14.78 13.98 9.00
C GLU A 25 14.14 13.74 10.36
N SER A 26 13.43 14.72 10.89
CA SER A 26 12.66 14.54 12.13
C SER A 26 11.50 13.53 11.95
N THR A 27 10.88 13.49 10.77
CA THR A 27 9.87 12.47 10.44
C THR A 27 10.47 11.06 10.43
N LYS A 28 11.65 10.89 9.83
CA LYS A 28 12.39 9.62 9.82
C LYS A 28 12.64 9.12 11.24
N HIS A 29 13.22 9.97 12.08
CA HIS A 29 13.56 9.62 13.47
C HIS A 29 12.34 9.38 14.36
N ALA A 30 11.30 10.19 14.23
CA ALA A 30 10.14 10.09 15.10
C ALA A 30 9.18 8.96 14.73
N PHE A 31 9.04 8.62 13.43
CA PHE A 31 7.98 7.73 12.94
C PHE A 31 8.51 6.56 12.12
N THR A 32 9.41 6.79 11.14
CA THR A 32 9.85 5.74 10.22
C THR A 32 10.78 4.73 10.90
N LEU A 33 11.82 5.18 11.60
CA LEU A 33 12.72 4.29 12.33
C LEU A 33 12.02 3.50 13.44
N PRO A 34 11.13 4.10 14.25
CA PRO A 34 10.31 3.32 15.19
C PRO A 34 9.45 2.25 14.52
N PHE A 35 8.87 2.53 13.34
CA PHE A 35 8.13 1.53 12.58
C PHE A 35 9.03 0.35 12.15
N ILE A 36 10.23 0.64 11.63
CA ILE A 36 11.22 -0.38 11.25
C ILE A 36 11.62 -1.23 12.48
N ASN A 37 11.81 -0.60 13.64
CA ASN A 37 12.08 -1.32 14.90
C ASN A 37 10.92 -2.21 15.33
N ILE A 38 9.67 -1.75 15.17
CA ILE A 38 8.46 -2.56 15.45
C ILE A 38 8.41 -3.80 14.55
N LEU A 39 8.92 -3.72 13.31
CA LEU A 39 9.08 -4.88 12.44
C LEU A 39 10.24 -5.80 12.87
N GLY A 40 10.95 -5.50 13.96
CA GLY A 40 12.01 -6.34 14.53
C GLY A 40 13.39 -6.13 13.93
N TYR A 41 13.60 -5.11 13.10
CA TYR A 41 14.90 -4.75 12.54
C TYR A 41 15.59 -3.72 13.43
N ASP A 42 16.86 -3.98 13.75
CA ASP A 42 17.65 -3.09 14.60
C ASP A 42 18.16 -1.88 13.79
N THR A 43 17.52 -0.73 13.99
CA THR A 43 17.87 0.53 13.30
C THR A 43 19.20 1.14 13.77
N PHE A 44 19.83 0.61 14.82
CA PHE A 44 21.18 0.97 15.27
C PHE A 44 22.26 0.03 14.75
N ASN A 45 21.86 -1.07 14.07
CA ASN A 45 22.79 -1.98 13.43
C ASN A 45 22.95 -1.61 11.93
N PRO A 46 24.07 -0.98 11.52
CA PRO A 46 24.27 -0.52 10.15
C PRO A 46 24.49 -1.66 9.14
N THR A 47 24.58 -2.91 9.59
CA THR A 47 24.60 -4.09 8.71
C THR A 47 23.19 -4.66 8.46
N GLU A 48 22.22 -4.21 9.18
CA GLU A 48 20.82 -4.62 9.09
C GLU A 48 19.93 -3.52 8.51
N VAL A 49 20.04 -2.28 9.01
CA VAL A 49 19.36 -1.10 8.48
C VAL A 49 20.41 -0.10 8.01
N VAL A 50 20.69 -0.10 6.72
CA VAL A 50 21.71 0.74 6.09
C VAL A 50 21.10 2.10 5.75
N PRO A 51 21.51 3.19 6.41
CA PRO A 51 21.01 4.53 6.08
C PRO A 51 21.68 5.04 4.80
N GLU A 52 21.00 5.94 4.09
CA GLU A 52 21.52 6.61 2.88
C GLU A 52 22.10 5.60 1.86
N PHE A 53 21.39 4.52 1.63
CA PHE A 53 21.87 3.42 0.81
C PHE A 53 22.03 3.86 -0.66
N THR A 54 23.22 3.63 -1.22
CA THR A 54 23.56 3.85 -2.63
C THR A 54 23.75 2.50 -3.32
N ALA A 55 23.10 2.30 -4.47
CA ALA A 55 23.40 1.13 -5.32
C ALA A 55 24.53 1.49 -6.30
N ASP A 56 25.56 0.66 -6.40
CA ASP A 56 26.76 0.88 -7.24
C ASP A 56 26.52 0.79 -8.76
N LEU A 57 25.29 0.81 -9.24
CA LEU A 57 24.93 0.50 -10.61
C LEU A 57 24.35 1.69 -11.38
N GLY A 58 25.21 2.60 -11.86
CA GLY A 58 24.84 3.52 -12.94
C GLY A 58 23.80 4.61 -12.64
N LEU A 59 23.44 4.78 -11.38
CA LEU A 59 22.57 5.88 -10.93
C LEU A 59 23.29 7.22 -10.98
N LYS A 60 22.54 8.32 -11.05
CA LYS A 60 23.14 9.66 -10.94
C LYS A 60 23.98 9.73 -9.67
N LYS A 61 25.23 10.19 -9.82
CA LYS A 61 26.17 10.34 -8.72
C LYS A 61 25.53 11.10 -7.56
N GLY A 62 25.38 10.44 -6.40
CA GLY A 62 24.80 11.04 -5.19
C GLY A 62 23.31 10.74 -4.94
N GLU A 63 22.61 10.01 -5.79
CA GLU A 63 21.26 9.51 -5.44
C GLU A 63 21.38 8.42 -4.36
N LYS A 64 20.46 8.42 -3.40
CA LYS A 64 20.40 7.48 -2.27
C LYS A 64 18.94 7.22 -1.94
N VAL A 65 18.60 6.02 -1.45
CA VAL A 65 17.35 5.83 -0.70
C VAL A 65 17.62 6.00 0.79
N ASP A 66 16.62 6.43 1.54
CA ASP A 66 16.80 6.74 2.96
C ASP A 66 17.32 5.55 3.77
N TYR A 67 16.75 4.36 3.53
CA TYR A 67 17.19 3.12 4.17
C TYR A 67 17.08 1.93 3.25
N ALA A 68 17.99 0.96 3.42
CA ALA A 68 17.84 -0.39 2.91
C ALA A 68 17.92 -1.38 4.08
N ILE A 69 16.95 -2.27 4.17
CA ILE A 69 16.89 -3.33 5.19
C ILE A 69 17.50 -4.59 4.60
N PHE A 70 18.45 -5.17 5.34
CA PHE A 70 19.18 -6.36 4.94
C PHE A 70 18.82 -7.55 5.82
N GLN A 71 18.77 -8.72 5.22
CA GLN A 71 18.67 -9.98 5.92
C GLN A 71 19.60 -10.99 5.24
N ASN A 72 20.44 -11.67 6.02
CA ASN A 72 21.43 -12.63 5.51
C ASN A 72 22.35 -12.04 4.41
N GLY A 73 22.72 -10.77 4.53
CA GLY A 73 23.59 -10.06 3.58
C GLY A 73 22.92 -9.61 2.28
N ASN A 74 21.61 -9.82 2.11
CA ASN A 74 20.85 -9.39 0.94
C ASN A 74 19.87 -8.28 1.31
N PRO A 75 19.72 -7.25 0.45
CA PRO A 75 18.70 -6.24 0.65
C PRO A 75 17.30 -6.85 0.41
N ILE A 76 16.41 -6.70 1.36
CA ILE A 76 15.06 -7.26 1.30
C ILE A 76 13.98 -6.20 1.11
N LEU A 77 14.23 -4.97 1.59
CA LEU A 77 13.29 -3.85 1.52
C LEU A 77 14.07 -2.53 1.43
N ILE A 78 13.76 -1.70 0.45
CA ILE A 78 14.23 -0.31 0.39
C ILE A 78 13.12 0.62 0.89
N VAL A 79 13.53 1.67 1.59
CA VAL A 79 12.61 2.61 2.25
C VAL A 79 12.94 4.05 1.83
N GLU A 80 11.94 4.76 1.38
CA GLU A 80 11.98 6.19 1.12
C GLU A 80 10.98 6.88 2.03
N CYS A 81 11.42 7.88 2.77
CA CYS A 81 10.61 8.67 3.67
C CYS A 81 10.45 10.10 3.14
N LYS A 82 9.29 10.67 3.36
CA LYS A 82 9.00 12.08 3.10
C LYS A 82 8.53 12.76 4.36
N HIS A 83 8.60 14.09 4.38
CA HIS A 83 8.04 14.87 5.47
C HIS A 83 6.56 14.53 5.67
N TRP A 84 6.09 14.44 6.91
CA TRP A 84 4.75 13.95 7.25
C TRP A 84 3.59 14.72 6.58
N LYS A 85 3.80 15.99 6.19
CA LYS A 85 2.80 16.79 5.44
C LYS A 85 2.79 16.51 3.94
N GLN A 86 3.78 15.81 3.40
CA GLN A 86 3.86 15.61 1.96
C GLN A 86 2.89 14.52 1.50
N ASN A 87 2.24 14.81 0.36
CA ASN A 87 1.47 13.81 -0.36
C ASN A 87 2.43 12.84 -1.08
N LEU A 88 2.23 11.54 -0.88
CA LEU A 88 3.09 10.51 -1.44
C LEU A 88 2.85 10.23 -2.94
N ASP A 89 1.77 10.74 -3.54
CA ASP A 89 1.42 10.46 -4.95
C ASP A 89 2.44 10.94 -5.97
N VAL A 90 3.24 11.95 -5.61
CA VAL A 90 4.23 12.59 -6.51
C VAL A 90 5.68 12.19 -6.19
N HIS A 91 5.94 11.30 -5.25
CA HIS A 91 7.28 11.07 -4.70
C HIS A 91 7.86 9.66 -4.93
N ASN A 92 7.28 8.86 -5.82
CA ASN A 92 7.73 7.49 -6.05
C ASN A 92 8.91 7.33 -7.04
N SER A 93 9.23 8.37 -7.84
CA SER A 93 10.19 8.27 -8.96
C SER A 93 11.61 7.84 -8.53
N GLN A 94 12.09 8.27 -7.36
CA GLN A 94 13.38 7.89 -6.82
C GLN A 94 13.35 6.41 -6.40
N LEU A 95 12.32 6.00 -5.68
CA LEU A 95 12.12 4.62 -5.24
C LEU A 95 12.02 3.66 -6.43
N PHE A 96 11.32 4.04 -7.53
CA PHE A 96 11.27 3.28 -8.78
C PHE A 96 12.65 2.99 -9.37
N ARG A 97 13.51 4.02 -9.46
CA ARG A 97 14.87 3.86 -10.00
C ARG A 97 15.70 2.92 -9.13
N TYR A 98 15.63 3.06 -7.82
CA TYR A 98 16.36 2.20 -6.89
C TYR A 98 15.87 0.76 -6.92
N PHE A 99 14.56 0.56 -6.98
CA PHE A 99 13.97 -0.77 -7.08
C PHE A 99 14.51 -1.54 -8.29
N HIS A 100 14.62 -0.85 -9.44
CA HIS A 100 15.10 -1.46 -10.68
C HIS A 100 16.58 -1.89 -10.63
N VAL A 101 17.44 -1.15 -9.92
CA VAL A 101 18.88 -1.43 -9.85
C VAL A 101 19.27 -2.27 -8.63
N THR A 102 18.47 -2.26 -7.57
CA THR A 102 18.63 -3.15 -6.42
C THR A 102 17.88 -4.45 -6.72
N LYS A 103 18.42 -5.58 -6.35
CA LYS A 103 17.69 -6.86 -6.48
C LYS A 103 16.64 -7.05 -5.37
N THR A 104 16.16 -5.95 -4.81
CA THR A 104 15.17 -5.93 -3.73
C THR A 104 13.80 -6.25 -4.28
N ARG A 105 13.04 -7.10 -3.60
CA ARG A 105 11.68 -7.48 -4.02
C ARG A 105 10.60 -6.56 -3.45
N PHE A 106 10.93 -5.72 -2.48
CA PHE A 106 9.97 -4.83 -1.82
C PHE A 106 10.51 -3.43 -1.67
N ALA A 107 9.61 -2.45 -1.77
CA ALA A 107 9.87 -1.06 -1.49
C ALA A 107 8.78 -0.46 -0.60
N LEU A 108 9.16 0.43 0.29
CA LEU A 108 8.28 1.19 1.16
C LEU A 108 8.45 2.68 0.92
N LEU A 109 7.37 3.34 0.55
CA LEU A 109 7.25 4.79 0.56
C LEU A 109 6.41 5.22 1.75
N THR A 110 6.90 6.15 2.56
CA THR A 110 6.17 6.61 3.74
C THR A 110 6.41 8.08 4.03
N ASN A 111 5.46 8.72 4.70
CA ASN A 111 5.64 10.00 5.37
C ASN A 111 5.48 9.86 6.90
N GLY A 112 5.62 8.65 7.41
CA GLY A 112 5.46 8.36 8.84
C GLY A 112 4.00 8.23 9.32
N ILE A 113 3.03 8.64 8.50
CA ILE A 113 1.59 8.48 8.73
C ILE A 113 1.00 7.49 7.73
N GLN A 114 1.26 7.72 6.45
CA GLN A 114 0.89 6.82 5.36
C GLN A 114 2.06 5.92 5.01
N TYR A 115 1.76 4.65 4.78
CA TYR A 115 2.72 3.60 4.41
C TYR A 115 2.23 2.92 3.16
N ARG A 116 3.09 2.85 2.13
CA ARG A 116 2.80 2.24 0.82
C ARG A 116 3.87 1.23 0.47
N PHE A 117 3.50 -0.04 0.46
CA PHE A 117 4.39 -1.14 0.09
C PHE A 117 4.20 -1.52 -1.36
N TYR A 118 5.31 -1.63 -2.07
CA TYR A 118 5.37 -1.96 -3.50
C TYR A 118 6.19 -3.25 -3.71
N THR A 119 5.91 -3.91 -4.82
CA THR A 119 6.65 -5.06 -5.34
C THR A 119 6.58 -5.06 -6.87
N ASP A 120 7.01 -6.12 -7.52
CA ASP A 120 7.10 -6.32 -8.96
C ASP A 120 6.20 -7.48 -9.44
N LEU A 121 4.88 -7.35 -9.27
CA LEU A 121 3.91 -8.38 -9.66
C LEU A 121 3.68 -8.44 -11.17
N GLU A 122 3.75 -7.30 -11.86
CA GLU A 122 3.45 -7.19 -13.30
C GLU A 122 4.66 -7.55 -14.16
N GLU A 123 5.84 -7.07 -13.78
CA GLU A 123 7.08 -7.27 -14.53
C GLU A 123 8.26 -7.38 -13.57
N THR A 124 9.00 -8.49 -13.66
CA THR A 124 10.14 -8.77 -12.77
C THR A 124 11.16 -7.63 -12.75
N ASN A 125 11.61 -7.23 -11.56
CA ASN A 125 12.53 -6.11 -11.28
C ASN A 125 11.98 -4.72 -11.70
N LYS A 126 10.70 -4.59 -11.96
CA LYS A 126 10.06 -3.31 -12.22
C LYS A 126 8.97 -3.08 -11.20
N MET A 127 9.17 -2.12 -10.32
CA MET A 127 8.20 -1.79 -9.29
C MET A 127 6.84 -1.44 -9.92
N ASP A 128 5.77 -2.04 -9.43
CA ASP A 128 4.40 -1.74 -9.85
C ASP A 128 4.07 -0.26 -9.57
N GLU A 129 3.23 0.35 -10.40
CA GLU A 129 2.81 1.75 -10.20
C GLU A 129 1.95 1.92 -8.94
N LYS A 130 1.13 0.92 -8.62
CA LYS A 130 0.25 0.93 -7.46
C LYS A 130 0.82 0.08 -6.32
N PRO A 131 0.76 0.58 -5.06
CA PRO A 131 1.17 -0.22 -3.91
C PRO A 131 0.21 -1.41 -3.75
N PHE A 132 0.72 -2.58 -3.37
CA PHE A 132 -0.13 -3.73 -3.05
C PHE A 132 -0.73 -3.64 -1.63
N LEU A 133 -0.03 -2.98 -0.71
CA LEU A 133 -0.50 -2.70 0.65
C LEU A 133 -0.34 -1.20 0.95
N GLU A 134 -1.42 -0.56 1.37
CA GLU A 134 -1.45 0.85 1.75
C GLU A 134 -2.29 1.03 3.02
N PHE A 135 -1.79 1.82 3.95
CA PHE A 135 -2.51 2.14 5.19
C PHE A 135 -2.07 3.45 5.82
N ASP A 136 -2.95 3.99 6.64
CA ASP A 136 -2.70 5.07 7.58
C ASP A 136 -2.48 4.46 8.97
N ILE A 137 -1.33 4.74 9.61
CA ILE A 137 -0.97 4.17 10.91
C ILE A 137 -1.95 4.57 12.02
N THR A 138 -2.61 5.72 11.88
CA THR A 138 -3.59 6.22 12.84
C THR A 138 -4.97 5.57 12.70
N LYS A 139 -5.20 4.78 11.63
CA LYS A 139 -6.49 4.16 11.28
C LYS A 139 -6.35 2.67 10.98
N LEU A 140 -5.46 1.98 11.69
CA LEU A 140 -5.18 0.56 11.44
C LEU A 140 -6.38 -0.34 11.74
N LYS A 141 -6.66 -1.21 10.78
CA LYS A 141 -7.60 -2.33 10.93
C LYS A 141 -6.84 -3.60 11.30
N GLU A 142 -7.48 -4.53 11.99
CA GLU A 142 -6.87 -5.81 12.37
C GLU A 142 -6.37 -6.61 11.14
N SER A 143 -7.11 -6.57 10.03
CA SER A 143 -6.67 -7.19 8.77
C SER A 143 -5.37 -6.60 8.25
N THR A 144 -5.19 -5.27 8.36
CA THR A 144 -3.96 -4.58 7.94
C THR A 144 -2.79 -4.96 8.84
N VAL A 145 -3.00 -5.10 10.16
CA VAL A 145 -1.95 -5.54 11.09
C VAL A 145 -1.43 -6.93 10.72
N LYS A 146 -2.30 -7.86 10.29
CA LYS A 146 -1.90 -9.19 9.81
C LYS A 146 -1.01 -9.13 8.56
N GLU A 147 -1.26 -8.17 7.68
CA GLU A 147 -0.41 -7.96 6.50
C GLU A 147 0.95 -7.33 6.87
N ILE A 148 0.96 -6.35 7.76
CA ILE A 148 2.20 -5.74 8.28
C ILE A 148 3.06 -6.79 8.97
N GLU A 149 2.45 -7.73 9.71
CA GLU A 149 3.13 -8.79 10.44
C GLU A 149 3.99 -9.71 9.54
N LYS A 150 3.64 -9.86 8.26
CA LYS A 150 4.43 -10.62 7.29
C LYS A 150 5.79 -9.99 6.99
N PHE A 151 5.93 -8.68 7.22
CA PHE A 151 7.19 -7.95 7.11
C PHE A 151 8.03 -7.99 8.38
N HIS A 152 7.50 -8.55 9.48
CA HIS A 152 8.28 -8.71 10.69
C HIS A 152 9.44 -9.68 10.45
N LYS A 153 10.65 -9.32 10.92
CA LYS A 153 11.92 -10.03 10.70
C LYS A 153 11.82 -11.55 10.93
N SER A 154 11.08 -11.97 11.95
CA SER A 154 10.91 -13.39 12.28
C SER A 154 9.92 -14.15 11.38
N LYS A 155 9.12 -13.44 10.58
CA LYS A 155 8.07 -13.99 9.71
C LYS A 155 8.30 -13.67 8.23
N PHE A 156 9.34 -12.92 7.93
CA PHE A 156 9.63 -12.44 6.58
C PHE A 156 9.94 -13.61 5.65
N ASP A 157 9.06 -13.81 4.68
CA ASP A 157 9.23 -14.78 3.59
C ASP A 157 8.75 -14.17 2.27
N VAL A 158 9.68 -14.05 1.32
CA VAL A 158 9.44 -13.38 0.03
C VAL A 158 8.30 -14.02 -0.74
N SER A 159 8.27 -15.34 -0.84
CA SER A 159 7.27 -16.05 -1.64
C SER A 159 5.87 -15.85 -1.06
N SER A 160 5.73 -16.02 0.24
CA SER A 160 4.47 -15.81 0.95
C SER A 160 3.94 -14.39 0.83
N ILE A 161 4.84 -13.37 0.90
CA ILE A 161 4.43 -11.96 0.76
C ILE A 161 4.00 -11.68 -0.68
N VAL A 162 4.73 -12.16 -1.70
CA VAL A 162 4.41 -11.94 -3.12
C VAL A 162 3.07 -12.59 -3.49
N ASP A 163 2.83 -13.84 -3.08
CA ASP A 163 1.56 -14.54 -3.33
C ASP A 163 0.37 -13.78 -2.72
N ASN A 164 0.56 -13.27 -1.51
CA ASN A 164 -0.46 -12.47 -0.85
C ASN A 164 -0.61 -11.07 -1.46
N ALA A 165 0.47 -10.43 -1.91
CA ALA A 165 0.45 -9.13 -2.54
C ALA A 165 -0.44 -9.12 -3.80
N SER A 166 -0.37 -10.17 -4.61
CA SER A 166 -1.25 -10.38 -5.76
C SER A 166 -2.74 -10.37 -5.36
N ASN A 167 -3.09 -11.16 -4.34
CA ASN A 167 -4.46 -11.22 -3.83
C ASN A 167 -4.93 -9.86 -3.28
N LEU A 168 -4.10 -9.16 -2.52
CA LEU A 168 -4.42 -7.85 -1.97
C LEU A 168 -4.65 -6.81 -3.07
N LYS A 169 -3.76 -6.77 -4.08
CA LYS A 169 -3.85 -5.85 -5.22
C LYS A 169 -5.17 -6.05 -5.97
N TYR A 170 -5.43 -7.27 -6.44
CA TYR A 170 -6.64 -7.54 -7.22
C TYR A 170 -7.92 -7.43 -6.39
N THR A 171 -7.92 -7.82 -5.13
CA THR A 171 -9.08 -7.61 -4.25
C THR A 171 -9.40 -6.12 -4.11
N ARG A 172 -8.40 -5.26 -3.94
CA ARG A 172 -8.61 -3.81 -3.86
C ARG A 172 -9.11 -3.24 -5.19
N GLU A 173 -8.53 -3.65 -6.32
CA GLU A 173 -8.97 -3.20 -7.64
C GLU A 173 -10.41 -3.61 -7.93
N ILE A 174 -10.77 -4.86 -7.66
CA ILE A 174 -12.14 -5.36 -7.83
C ILE A 174 -13.12 -4.59 -6.93
N LYS A 175 -12.76 -4.34 -5.67
CA LYS A 175 -13.60 -3.52 -4.78
C LYS A 175 -13.81 -2.11 -5.34
N SER A 176 -12.76 -1.46 -5.83
CA SER A 176 -12.87 -0.13 -6.44
C SER A 176 -13.77 -0.14 -7.67
N LEU A 177 -13.67 -1.16 -8.52
CA LEU A 177 -14.56 -1.32 -9.68
C LEU A 177 -16.02 -1.52 -9.24
N ILE A 178 -16.26 -2.37 -8.24
CA ILE A 178 -17.60 -2.59 -7.70
C ILE A 178 -18.17 -1.29 -7.11
N ASP A 179 -17.37 -0.54 -6.34
CA ASP A 179 -17.81 0.74 -5.77
C ASP A 179 -18.16 1.77 -6.87
N GLN A 180 -17.42 1.79 -7.98
CA GLN A 180 -17.73 2.63 -9.13
C GLN A 180 -19.06 2.21 -9.79
N GLU A 181 -19.26 0.91 -10.02
CA GLU A 181 -20.48 0.39 -10.61
C GLU A 181 -21.72 0.60 -9.69
N ILE A 182 -21.52 0.62 -8.37
CA ILE A 182 -22.59 0.96 -7.41
C ILE A 182 -22.94 2.43 -7.47
N ALA A 183 -21.93 3.32 -7.59
CA ALA A 183 -22.13 4.76 -7.62
C ALA A 183 -22.73 5.23 -8.96
N GLU A 184 -22.20 4.69 -10.08
CA GLU A 184 -22.62 5.03 -11.44
C GLU A 184 -22.53 3.78 -12.33
N PRO A 185 -23.62 2.97 -12.42
CA PRO A 185 -23.62 1.73 -13.17
C PRO A 185 -23.30 1.93 -14.65
N SER A 186 -22.29 1.24 -15.15
CA SER A 186 -21.95 1.25 -16.57
C SER A 186 -23.03 0.54 -17.40
N GLN A 187 -23.11 0.87 -18.69
CA GLN A 187 -24.04 0.23 -19.62
C GLN A 187 -23.86 -1.30 -19.69
N ASP A 188 -22.61 -1.79 -19.62
CA ASP A 188 -22.32 -3.22 -19.64
C ASP A 188 -22.75 -3.91 -18.34
N PHE A 189 -22.57 -3.25 -17.22
CA PHE A 189 -23.01 -3.74 -15.91
C PHE A 189 -24.55 -3.83 -15.85
N VAL A 190 -25.26 -2.79 -16.28
CA VAL A 190 -26.71 -2.79 -16.37
C VAL A 190 -27.20 -3.90 -17.30
N LYS A 191 -26.59 -4.04 -18.47
CA LYS A 191 -26.95 -5.04 -19.47
C LYS A 191 -26.76 -6.48 -18.95
N LEU A 192 -25.77 -6.72 -18.09
CA LEU A 192 -25.55 -8.02 -17.45
C LEU A 192 -26.79 -8.48 -16.67
N PHE A 193 -27.41 -7.56 -15.91
CA PHE A 193 -28.62 -7.85 -15.14
C PHE A 193 -29.89 -7.81 -15.98
N ALA A 194 -30.02 -6.83 -16.86
CA ALA A 194 -31.17 -6.69 -17.73
C ALA A 194 -31.38 -7.93 -18.62
N ASN A 195 -30.33 -8.49 -19.21
CA ASN A 195 -30.43 -9.72 -20.01
C ASN A 195 -30.90 -10.95 -19.21
N LYS A 196 -30.68 -10.98 -17.91
CA LYS A 196 -31.11 -12.08 -17.04
C LYS A 196 -32.52 -11.89 -16.49
N ALA A 197 -32.92 -10.65 -16.28
CA ALA A 197 -34.19 -10.31 -15.63
C ALA A 197 -35.31 -10.03 -16.63
N TYR A 198 -35.01 -9.69 -17.86
CA TYR A 198 -35.96 -9.26 -18.87
C TYR A 198 -35.83 -10.06 -20.18
N SER A 199 -36.94 -10.63 -20.63
CA SER A 199 -37.00 -11.47 -21.83
C SER A 199 -37.28 -10.68 -23.14
N GLY A 200 -37.57 -9.38 -23.01
CA GLY A 200 -37.85 -8.51 -24.15
C GLY A 200 -36.59 -7.91 -24.77
N ARG A 201 -36.79 -7.12 -25.86
CA ARG A 201 -35.68 -6.44 -26.53
C ARG A 201 -35.16 -5.27 -25.68
N LEU A 202 -33.86 -5.21 -25.41
CA LEU A 202 -33.22 -4.09 -24.70
C LEU A 202 -33.07 -2.90 -25.66
N THR A 203 -34.07 -1.99 -25.65
CA THR A 203 -34.00 -0.69 -26.32
C THR A 203 -33.31 0.33 -25.44
N SER A 204 -32.90 1.49 -25.98
CA SER A 204 -32.31 2.57 -25.17
C SER A 204 -33.17 2.98 -23.97
N LYS A 205 -34.49 3.10 -24.18
CA LYS A 205 -35.43 3.42 -23.12
C LYS A 205 -35.48 2.35 -22.04
N VAL A 206 -35.50 1.07 -22.41
CA VAL A 206 -35.48 -0.05 -21.48
C VAL A 206 -34.16 -0.07 -20.70
N MET A 207 -33.05 0.24 -21.35
CA MET A 207 -31.74 0.32 -20.69
C MET A 207 -31.68 1.45 -19.65
N GLU A 208 -32.27 2.62 -19.95
CA GLU A 208 -32.39 3.73 -18.98
C GLU A 208 -33.21 3.30 -17.74
N GLU A 209 -34.37 2.69 -17.95
CA GLU A 209 -35.21 2.15 -16.87
C GLU A 209 -34.43 1.10 -16.03
N PHE A 210 -33.70 0.18 -16.68
CA PHE A 210 -32.90 -0.80 -15.97
C PHE A 210 -31.70 -0.20 -15.22
N THR A 211 -31.16 0.92 -15.68
CA THR A 211 -30.10 1.64 -14.93
C THR A 211 -30.63 2.11 -13.57
N GLU A 212 -31.81 2.70 -13.54
CA GLU A 212 -32.46 3.13 -12.29
C GLU A 212 -32.79 1.93 -11.37
N ILE A 213 -33.30 0.84 -11.96
CA ILE A 213 -33.65 -0.39 -11.21
C ILE A 213 -32.40 -1.03 -10.58
N VAL A 214 -31.31 -1.15 -11.35
CA VAL A 214 -30.05 -1.73 -10.87
C VAL A 214 -29.46 -0.88 -9.73
N ASN A 215 -29.42 0.44 -9.91
CA ASN A 215 -28.93 1.35 -8.86
C ASN A 215 -29.77 1.23 -7.58
N LYS A 216 -31.10 1.25 -7.71
CA LYS A 216 -32.00 1.08 -6.56
C LYS A 216 -31.81 -0.27 -5.85
N ALA A 217 -31.66 -1.35 -6.62
CA ALA A 217 -31.48 -2.69 -6.07
C ALA A 217 -30.17 -2.80 -5.28
N PHE A 218 -29.05 -2.28 -5.81
CA PHE A 218 -27.77 -2.25 -5.09
C PHE A 218 -27.84 -1.44 -3.78
N ASN A 219 -28.44 -0.25 -3.82
CA ASN A 219 -28.60 0.58 -2.63
C ASN A 219 -29.47 -0.12 -1.56
N GLN A 220 -30.52 -0.85 -1.96
CA GLN A 220 -31.32 -1.65 -1.04
C GLN A 220 -30.52 -2.79 -0.41
N ILE A 221 -29.80 -3.58 -1.23
CA ILE A 221 -28.94 -4.69 -0.74
C ILE A 221 -27.90 -4.20 0.26
N ILE A 222 -27.28 -3.03 -0.01
CA ILE A 222 -26.28 -2.44 0.90
C ILE A 222 -26.95 -2.04 2.22
N SER A 223 -28.09 -1.34 2.17
CA SER A 223 -28.79 -0.90 3.37
C SER A 223 -29.34 -2.05 4.23
N GLU A 224 -29.66 -3.19 3.63
CA GLU A 224 -30.14 -4.38 4.34
C GLU A 224 -28.99 -5.20 5.00
N LYS A 225 -27.74 -4.97 4.61
CA LYS A 225 -26.55 -5.71 5.11
C LYS A 225 -25.70 -4.93 6.11
N VAL A 226 -25.97 -3.66 6.30
CA VAL A 226 -25.35 -2.78 7.28
C VAL A 226 -26.23 -2.65 8.52
#